data_e054dc16fed5cd9fb1dde593c21e4d67
#
_entry.id   e054dc16fed5cd9fb1dde593c21e4d67
#
_cell.length_a   1.000
_cell.length_b   1.000
_cell.length_c   1.000
_cell.angle_alpha   90.00
_cell.angle_beta   90.00
_cell.angle_gamma   90.00
#
_symmetry.space_group_name_H-M   'P 1'
#
loop_
_entity.id
_entity.type
_entity.pdbx_description
1 polymer ?
#
loop_
_entity_poly.entity_id
_entity_poly.type
_entity_poly.pdbx_seq_one_letter_code
_entity_poly.pdbx_strand_id
1 'polypeptide(L)'
;MPSREQRRVKEKLQKKSSQLNQVEKKRTQHPVMWIFSVLVLVIVVVAFIVAPAFGGMGKSNRLIFGYYNGEAIEYTPDSYFARQRDAYAERVQNMSQNNSDNLQFQALQVWKAAYDATVVHIAALQQAERSGLHISNDRLDRAIAKFGPYQRNGKFSPELYRQASNAEKISTRKLFEENLLHDQWEEDLRSIPASPGEADFFAGLATPERQFRYISYSLNDYPREEVSAFALENSKLFQRMNLSRISLRTKKSEAEEIYSQLTEAPERFEELAQNHSSDESADKGGDMGWIQFHELAAIFEDETKAERIFSLRNGEISELIETSFGWAIYRSDSAAEPADLADPNELDAVRSYLIQNRRGDVENYYIDQANAFIENARADGFSTAAAGSNLAVRTTNYFPINYGGSFFLKTIQSEDNSGLLGNAQSNSRILKTLFALEEESYTEPFVLGQAVVVAQLIDERDVPAEELEGIKSYYSYITSNFQNQDIQRHFLQSDKFEDNFMQIFSKYFLNS
;
A
#
# COMPACT_ATOMS: atom_id res chain seq x y z
N MET A 1 44.78 -15.51 40.48
CA MET A 1 44.14 -16.68 39.84
C MET A 1 42.62 -16.44 39.80
N PRO A 2 41.92 -16.53 38.67
CA PRO A 2 40.49 -16.29 38.63
C PRO A 2 39.73 -17.37 39.39
N SER A 3 38.66 -16.97 40.09
CA SER A 3 37.84 -17.84 40.93
C SER A 3 37.13 -18.95 40.13
N ARG A 4 36.75 -20.04 40.81
CA ARG A 4 36.03 -21.15 40.16
C ARG A 4 34.73 -20.74 39.45
N GLU A 5 34.07 -19.68 39.89
CA GLU A 5 32.87 -19.15 39.23
C GLU A 5 33.19 -18.41 37.93
N GLN A 6 34.28 -17.68 37.86
CA GLN A 6 34.67 -17.00 36.61
C GLN A 6 35.06 -17.99 35.50
N ARG A 7 35.60 -19.14 35.86
CA ARG A 7 35.86 -20.23 34.89
C ARG A 7 34.58 -20.87 34.38
N ARG A 8 33.58 -21.10 35.25
CA ARG A 8 32.26 -21.64 34.82
C ARG A 8 31.47 -20.71 33.93
N VAL A 9 31.54 -19.37 34.17
CA VAL A 9 30.90 -18.38 33.32
C VAL A 9 31.58 -18.32 31.94
N LYS A 10 32.94 -18.38 31.91
CA LYS A 10 33.67 -18.41 30.64
C LYS A 10 33.43 -19.66 29.80
N GLU A 11 33.34 -20.83 30.44
CA GLU A 11 32.97 -22.08 29.76
C GLU A 11 31.51 -22.08 29.22
N LYS A 12 30.55 -21.49 29.96
CA LYS A 12 29.17 -21.34 29.50
C LYS A 12 29.05 -20.36 28.32
N LEU A 13 29.84 -19.27 28.34
CA LEU A 13 29.89 -18.31 27.22
C LEU A 13 30.56 -18.91 25.99
N GLN A 14 31.63 -19.69 26.14
CA GLN A 14 32.26 -20.40 25.04
C GLN A 14 31.35 -21.51 24.45
N LYS A 15 30.59 -22.26 25.26
CA LYS A 15 29.60 -23.20 24.77
C LYS A 15 28.44 -22.55 24.03
N LYS A 16 28.01 -21.36 24.47
CA LYS A 16 26.92 -20.59 23.83
C LYS A 16 27.37 -19.99 22.50
N SER A 17 28.62 -19.52 22.40
CA SER A 17 29.19 -19.02 21.14
C SER A 17 29.47 -20.13 20.12
N SER A 18 29.85 -21.34 20.58
CA SER A 18 30.02 -22.48 19.68
C SER A 18 28.70 -23.06 19.17
N GLN A 19 27.60 -22.94 19.92
CA GLN A 19 26.25 -23.31 19.46
C GLN A 19 25.68 -22.29 18.47
N LEU A 20 25.92 -20.98 18.66
CA LEU A 20 25.53 -19.94 17.69
C LEU A 20 26.28 -20.11 16.36
N ASN A 21 27.59 -20.38 16.39
CA ASN A 21 28.37 -20.65 15.17
C ASN A 21 28.01 -21.97 14.46
N GLN A 22 27.42 -22.93 15.18
CA GLN A 22 26.92 -24.16 14.53
C GLN A 22 25.56 -23.96 13.85
N VAL A 23 24.72 -23.02 14.33
CA VAL A 23 23.45 -22.66 13.68
C VAL A 23 23.69 -21.87 12.40
N GLU A 24 24.67 -20.96 12.40
CA GLU A 24 25.04 -20.26 11.15
C GLU A 24 25.74 -21.19 10.13
N LYS A 25 26.57 -22.15 10.57
CA LYS A 25 27.20 -23.11 9.66
C LYS A 25 26.24 -24.13 9.03
N LYS A 26 25.08 -24.41 9.62
CA LYS A 26 24.08 -25.30 9.03
C LYS A 26 23.28 -24.69 7.88
N ARG A 27 23.32 -23.37 7.69
CA ARG A 27 22.59 -22.67 6.62
C ARG A 27 23.32 -22.62 5.27
N THR A 28 24.57 -23.10 5.21
CA THR A 28 25.41 -23.04 3.99
C THR A 28 25.84 -24.42 3.46
N GLN A 29 25.16 -25.51 3.81
CA GLN A 29 25.63 -26.86 3.49
C GLN A 29 25.07 -27.53 2.21
N HIS A 30 24.43 -26.78 1.31
CA HIS A 30 24.10 -27.29 -0.02
C HIS A 30 24.46 -26.31 -1.13
N PRO A 31 25.77 -26.06 -1.41
CA PRO A 31 26.16 -25.22 -2.54
C PRO A 31 25.65 -25.77 -3.88
N VAL A 32 25.48 -27.08 -3.98
CA VAL A 32 24.91 -27.74 -5.17
C VAL A 32 23.42 -27.43 -5.33
N MET A 33 22.65 -27.37 -4.23
CA MET A 33 21.22 -27.01 -4.26
C MET A 33 21.01 -25.53 -4.53
N TRP A 34 21.91 -24.67 -4.03
CA TRP A 34 21.92 -23.24 -4.36
C TRP A 34 22.27 -23.00 -5.83
N ILE A 35 23.34 -23.67 -6.34
CA ILE A 35 23.73 -23.62 -7.75
C ILE A 35 22.61 -24.20 -8.63
N PHE A 36 21.96 -25.27 -8.22
CA PHE A 36 20.81 -25.84 -8.94
C PHE A 36 19.59 -24.92 -8.90
N SER A 37 19.32 -24.26 -7.79
CA SER A 37 18.25 -23.27 -7.66
C SER A 37 18.50 -22.03 -8.52
N VAL A 38 19.75 -21.53 -8.55
CA VAL A 38 20.17 -20.42 -9.45
C VAL A 38 20.13 -20.88 -10.89
N LEU A 39 20.55 -22.10 -11.21
CA LEU A 39 20.50 -22.65 -12.57
C LEU A 39 19.06 -22.85 -13.04
N VAL A 40 18.16 -23.33 -12.17
CA VAL A 40 16.72 -23.43 -12.46
C VAL A 40 16.12 -22.04 -12.60
N LEU A 41 16.50 -21.06 -11.77
CA LEU A 41 16.05 -19.68 -11.87
C LEU A 41 16.51 -19.05 -13.19
N VAL A 42 17.76 -19.27 -13.57
CA VAL A 42 18.33 -18.83 -14.87
C VAL A 42 17.63 -19.55 -16.03
N ILE A 43 17.34 -20.85 -15.91
CA ILE A 43 16.60 -21.60 -16.93
C ILE A 43 15.15 -21.12 -17.02
N VAL A 44 14.48 -20.83 -15.90
CA VAL A 44 13.12 -20.28 -15.88
C VAL A 44 13.13 -18.87 -16.46
N VAL A 45 14.04 -18.01 -16.05
CA VAL A 45 14.20 -16.66 -16.62
C VAL A 45 14.55 -16.74 -18.11
N VAL A 46 15.46 -17.63 -18.51
CA VAL A 46 15.80 -17.87 -19.91
C VAL A 46 14.64 -18.53 -20.68
N ALA A 47 13.91 -19.48 -20.09
CA ALA A 47 12.74 -20.10 -20.71
C ALA A 47 11.59 -19.08 -20.89
N PHE A 48 11.33 -18.22 -19.93
CA PHE A 48 10.34 -17.15 -20.06
C PHE A 48 10.79 -15.98 -20.94
N ILE A 49 12.10 -15.80 -21.09
CA ILE A 49 12.69 -14.71 -21.89
C ILE A 49 13.02 -15.16 -23.31
N VAL A 50 13.45 -16.43 -23.50
CA VAL A 50 14.02 -16.94 -24.75
C VAL A 50 13.13 -17.97 -25.46
N ALA A 51 12.32 -18.76 -24.73
CA ALA A 51 11.50 -19.79 -25.32
C ALA A 51 10.46 -19.30 -26.35
N PRO A 52 9.82 -18.14 -26.22
CA PRO A 52 8.97 -17.61 -27.27
C PRO A 52 9.75 -17.20 -28.54
N ALA A 53 11.05 -16.90 -28.39
CA ALA A 53 11.88 -16.47 -29.53
C ALA A 53 12.37 -17.64 -30.42
N PHE A 54 12.41 -18.88 -29.90
CA PHE A 54 13.00 -20.02 -30.63
C PHE A 54 12.05 -21.22 -30.83
N GLY A 55 10.91 -21.27 -30.15
CA GLY A 55 9.96 -22.36 -30.24
C GLY A 55 8.75 -22.09 -31.10
N GLY A 56 8.86 -22.15 -32.42
CA GLY A 56 7.70 -22.26 -33.31
C GLY A 56 7.26 -21.02 -34.08
N MET A 57 8.08 -19.97 -34.17
CA MET A 57 7.77 -18.84 -35.04
C MET A 57 8.15 -19.14 -36.50
N GLY A 58 7.17 -19.51 -37.28
CA GLY A 58 7.27 -19.40 -38.74
C GLY A 58 7.54 -17.95 -39.15
N LYS A 59 8.22 -17.76 -40.26
CA LYS A 59 8.86 -16.53 -40.79
C LYS A 59 8.02 -15.23 -40.88
N SER A 60 6.89 -15.06 -40.16
CA SER A 60 6.05 -13.85 -40.30
C SER A 60 5.27 -13.37 -39.08
N ASN A 61 5.50 -13.88 -37.85
CA ASN A 61 4.76 -13.39 -36.68
C ASN A 61 5.61 -12.41 -35.86
N ARG A 62 5.54 -11.13 -36.25
CA ARG A 62 6.01 -10.02 -35.40
C ARG A 62 5.03 -9.86 -34.24
N LEU A 63 5.53 -9.79 -33.00
CA LEU A 63 4.71 -9.50 -31.82
C LEU A 63 4.49 -7.99 -31.73
N ILE A 64 3.29 -7.56 -32.12
CA ILE A 64 2.88 -6.16 -32.05
C ILE A 64 2.03 -5.96 -30.81
N PHE A 65 2.53 -5.19 -29.83
CA PHE A 65 1.90 -4.91 -28.55
C PHE A 65 0.92 -3.73 -28.58
N GLY A 66 0.95 -2.94 -29.65
CA GLY A 66 0.09 -1.78 -29.83
C GLY A 66 0.56 -0.90 -30.98
N TYR A 67 -0.04 0.28 -31.08
CA TYR A 67 0.34 1.29 -32.09
C TYR A 67 0.35 2.67 -31.45
N TYR A 68 1.26 3.52 -31.90
CA TYR A 68 1.23 4.94 -31.58
C TYR A 68 1.17 5.74 -32.87
N ASN A 69 0.07 6.44 -33.11
CA ASN A 69 -0.18 7.24 -34.32
C ASN A 69 0.12 6.45 -35.63
N GLY A 70 -0.31 5.18 -35.65
CA GLY A 70 -0.15 4.27 -36.79
C GLY A 70 1.19 3.53 -36.88
N GLU A 71 2.18 3.89 -36.05
CA GLU A 71 3.46 3.17 -35.95
C GLU A 71 3.34 1.99 -34.98
N ALA A 72 3.77 0.81 -35.44
CA ALA A 72 3.64 -0.42 -34.66
C ALA A 72 4.69 -0.48 -33.53
N ILE A 73 4.23 -0.80 -32.32
CA ILE A 73 5.08 -1.07 -31.15
C ILE A 73 5.36 -2.56 -31.15
N GLU A 74 6.42 -2.95 -31.87
CA GLU A 74 6.76 -4.35 -32.05
C GLU A 74 7.95 -4.77 -31.18
N TYR A 75 7.88 -6.01 -30.70
CA TYR A 75 9.00 -6.65 -30.01
C TYR A 75 9.77 -7.51 -30.99
N THR A 76 11.01 -7.10 -31.26
CA THR A 76 12.01 -7.89 -31.99
C THR A 76 13.33 -7.87 -31.19
N PRO A 77 14.24 -8.85 -31.38
CA PRO A 77 15.44 -8.97 -30.54
C PRO A 77 16.30 -7.72 -30.43
N ASP A 78 16.37 -6.90 -31.48
CA ASP A 78 17.21 -5.68 -31.53
C ASP A 78 16.38 -4.37 -31.40
N SER A 79 15.06 -4.49 -31.12
CA SER A 79 14.20 -3.32 -31.00
C SER A 79 14.51 -2.48 -29.76
N TYR A 80 14.08 -1.22 -29.76
CA TYR A 80 14.13 -0.38 -28.56
C TYR A 80 13.42 -1.05 -27.40
N PHE A 81 12.26 -1.66 -27.64
CA PHE A 81 11.49 -2.39 -26.66
C PHE A 81 12.30 -3.52 -25.98
N ALA A 82 13.02 -4.33 -26.79
CA ALA A 82 13.85 -5.42 -26.25
C ALA A 82 14.96 -4.88 -25.35
N ARG A 83 15.65 -3.83 -25.79
CA ARG A 83 16.71 -3.19 -24.98
C ARG A 83 16.18 -2.61 -23.67
N GLN A 84 15.00 -1.97 -23.70
CA GLN A 84 14.39 -1.45 -22.47
C GLN A 84 13.97 -2.57 -21.53
N ARG A 85 13.40 -3.66 -22.06
CA ARG A 85 13.07 -4.83 -21.23
C ARG A 85 14.31 -5.39 -20.53
N ASP A 86 15.42 -5.53 -21.24
CA ASP A 86 16.66 -6.04 -20.66
C ASP A 86 17.22 -5.10 -19.59
N ALA A 87 17.20 -3.80 -19.82
CA ALA A 87 17.64 -2.80 -18.85
C ALA A 87 16.75 -2.77 -17.59
N TYR A 88 15.44 -2.88 -17.74
CA TYR A 88 14.53 -2.96 -16.59
C TYR A 88 14.67 -4.29 -15.84
N ALA A 89 14.88 -5.41 -16.55
CA ALA A 89 15.10 -6.72 -15.94
C ALA A 89 16.37 -6.73 -15.08
N GLU A 90 17.48 -6.18 -15.58
CA GLU A 90 18.72 -6.05 -14.83
C GLU A 90 18.54 -5.17 -13.59
N ARG A 91 17.79 -4.06 -13.70
CA ARG A 91 17.51 -3.17 -12.56
C ARG A 91 16.69 -3.86 -11.48
N VAL A 92 15.64 -4.60 -11.85
CA VAL A 92 14.82 -5.36 -10.91
C VAL A 92 15.63 -6.47 -10.26
N GLN A 93 16.48 -7.18 -11.03
CA GLN A 93 17.35 -8.21 -10.49
C GLN A 93 18.34 -7.67 -9.45
N ASN A 94 18.91 -6.49 -9.69
CA ASN A 94 19.83 -5.83 -8.75
C ASN A 94 19.15 -5.32 -7.48
N MET A 95 17.85 -4.99 -7.54
CA MET A 95 17.04 -4.55 -6.39
C MET A 95 16.45 -5.71 -5.57
N SER A 96 16.19 -6.85 -6.19
CA SER A 96 15.46 -7.97 -5.59
C SER A 96 16.38 -9.05 -5.03
N GLN A 97 17.29 -8.72 -4.10
CA GLN A 97 18.17 -9.74 -3.50
C GLN A 97 17.47 -10.77 -2.60
N ASN A 98 16.16 -10.64 -2.26
CA ASN A 98 15.54 -11.48 -1.24
C ASN A 98 14.05 -11.88 -1.43
N ASN A 99 13.37 -11.62 -2.53
CA ASN A 99 11.96 -12.01 -2.66
C ASN A 99 11.69 -12.75 -3.99
N SER A 100 11.57 -14.07 -3.91
CA SER A 100 11.25 -14.95 -5.06
C SER A 100 9.74 -15.21 -5.26
N ASP A 101 8.86 -14.61 -4.46
CA ASP A 101 7.48 -15.07 -4.32
C ASP A 101 6.51 -14.59 -5.42
N ASN A 102 6.96 -13.74 -6.36
CA ASN A 102 6.05 -13.28 -7.44
C ASN A 102 6.76 -12.97 -8.77
N LEU A 103 7.46 -13.95 -9.33
CA LEU A 103 8.24 -13.79 -10.56
C LEU A 103 7.37 -13.38 -11.77
N GLN A 104 6.13 -13.89 -11.86
CA GLN A 104 5.21 -13.53 -12.95
C GLN A 104 4.79 -12.05 -12.88
N PHE A 105 4.53 -11.56 -11.70
CA PHE A 105 4.20 -10.15 -11.50
C PHE A 105 5.39 -9.24 -11.79
N GLN A 106 6.59 -9.62 -11.37
CA GLN A 106 7.82 -8.89 -11.69
C GLN A 106 8.08 -8.86 -13.20
N ALA A 107 7.90 -10.00 -13.89
CA ALA A 107 8.01 -10.06 -15.33
C ALA A 107 7.00 -9.12 -16.02
N LEU A 108 5.73 -9.14 -15.59
CA LEU A 108 4.70 -8.24 -16.10
C LEU A 108 5.10 -6.75 -15.92
N GLN A 109 5.61 -6.38 -14.75
CA GLN A 109 6.06 -5.02 -14.48
C GLN A 109 7.23 -4.60 -15.39
N VAL A 110 8.24 -5.48 -15.56
CA VAL A 110 9.40 -5.23 -16.44
C VAL A 110 8.94 -5.03 -17.89
N TRP A 111 8.09 -5.90 -18.39
CA TRP A 111 7.58 -5.79 -19.76
C TRP A 111 6.69 -4.57 -19.96
N LYS A 112 5.83 -4.24 -19.01
CA LYS A 112 4.97 -3.05 -19.07
C LYS A 112 5.80 -1.77 -19.03
N ALA A 113 6.79 -1.68 -18.15
CA ALA A 113 7.68 -0.53 -18.09
C ALA A 113 8.49 -0.33 -19.38
N ALA A 114 8.99 -1.42 -19.97
CA ALA A 114 9.70 -1.37 -21.23
C ALA A 114 8.79 -0.98 -22.40
N TYR A 115 7.56 -1.47 -22.40
CA TYR A 115 6.53 -1.10 -23.35
C TYR A 115 6.18 0.39 -23.27
N ASP A 116 5.88 0.89 -22.07
CA ASP A 116 5.54 2.30 -21.85
C ASP A 116 6.69 3.23 -22.26
N ALA A 117 7.93 2.86 -21.92
CA ALA A 117 9.12 3.59 -22.38
C ALA A 117 9.23 3.59 -23.91
N THR A 118 8.84 2.51 -24.57
CA THR A 118 8.86 2.42 -26.03
C THR A 118 7.79 3.31 -26.68
N VAL A 119 6.59 3.36 -26.08
CA VAL A 119 5.51 4.28 -26.52
C VAL A 119 6.00 5.72 -26.47
N VAL A 120 6.59 6.12 -25.34
CA VAL A 120 7.12 7.47 -25.13
C VAL A 120 8.24 7.78 -26.13
N HIS A 121 9.14 6.82 -26.36
CA HIS A 121 10.24 6.96 -27.32
C HIS A 121 9.73 7.21 -28.75
N ILE A 122 8.79 6.38 -29.24
CA ILE A 122 8.19 6.56 -30.57
C ILE A 122 7.48 7.91 -30.68
N ALA A 123 6.72 8.27 -29.64
CA ALA A 123 6.01 9.55 -29.61
C ALA A 123 6.97 10.75 -29.63
N ALA A 124 8.07 10.68 -28.88
CA ALA A 124 9.12 11.69 -28.86
C ALA A 124 9.80 11.86 -30.23
N LEU A 125 10.16 10.74 -30.86
CA LEU A 125 10.76 10.78 -32.21
C LEU A 125 9.81 11.41 -33.24
N GLN A 126 8.53 11.05 -33.22
CA GLN A 126 7.54 11.66 -34.11
C GLN A 126 7.33 13.16 -33.83
N GLN A 127 7.42 13.59 -32.57
CA GLN A 127 7.36 15.02 -32.21
C GLN A 127 8.63 15.77 -32.63
N ALA A 128 9.80 15.17 -32.43
CA ALA A 128 11.08 15.71 -32.88
C ALA A 128 11.09 15.93 -34.41
N GLU A 129 10.64 14.95 -35.16
CA GLU A 129 10.54 15.04 -36.63
C GLU A 129 9.55 16.16 -37.04
N ARG A 130 8.38 16.25 -36.42
CA ARG A 130 7.38 17.32 -36.71
C ARG A 130 7.90 18.71 -36.40
N SER A 131 8.71 18.84 -35.36
CA SER A 131 9.33 20.12 -34.99
C SER A 131 10.55 20.48 -35.87
N GLY A 132 10.93 19.59 -36.77
CA GLY A 132 12.11 19.79 -37.63
C GLY A 132 13.46 19.60 -36.90
N LEU A 133 13.43 18.95 -35.74
CA LEU A 133 14.62 18.64 -34.98
C LEU A 133 15.47 17.62 -35.76
N HIS A 134 16.77 17.87 -35.89
CA HIS A 134 17.68 16.95 -36.55
C HIS A 134 19.05 16.97 -35.87
N ILE A 135 19.74 15.84 -35.91
CA ILE A 135 21.09 15.70 -35.37
C ILE A 135 22.11 15.90 -36.46
N SER A 136 23.07 16.80 -36.23
CA SER A 136 24.16 17.00 -37.21
C SER A 136 25.02 15.76 -37.30
N ASN A 137 25.53 15.47 -38.51
CA ASN A 137 26.43 14.35 -38.73
C ASN A 137 27.66 14.37 -37.81
N ASP A 138 28.20 15.55 -37.54
CA ASP A 138 29.36 15.73 -36.68
C ASP A 138 29.05 15.37 -35.20
N ARG A 139 27.86 15.70 -34.70
CA ARG A 139 27.41 15.27 -33.35
C ARG A 139 27.21 13.76 -33.29
N LEU A 140 26.58 13.18 -34.30
CA LEU A 140 26.36 11.75 -34.45
C LEU A 140 27.66 10.95 -34.49
N ASP A 141 28.61 11.39 -35.32
CA ASP A 141 29.92 10.74 -35.46
C ASP A 141 30.72 10.79 -34.15
N ARG A 142 30.71 11.92 -33.45
CA ARG A 142 31.29 12.02 -32.10
C ARG A 142 30.65 11.08 -31.09
N ALA A 143 29.34 10.96 -31.09
CA ALA A 143 28.62 10.08 -30.17
C ALA A 143 28.97 8.61 -30.46
N ILE A 144 28.97 8.20 -31.72
CA ILE A 144 29.36 6.84 -32.15
C ILE A 144 30.82 6.55 -31.78
N ALA A 145 31.73 7.50 -32.00
CA ALA A 145 33.13 7.33 -31.63
C ALA A 145 33.34 7.20 -30.11
N LYS A 146 32.53 7.93 -29.32
CA LYS A 146 32.67 7.95 -27.86
C LYS A 146 31.97 6.80 -27.17
N PHE A 147 30.81 6.37 -27.66
CA PHE A 147 29.91 5.42 -26.97
C PHE A 147 29.49 4.20 -27.81
N GLY A 148 29.88 4.18 -29.11
CA GLY A 148 29.50 3.11 -30.02
C GLY A 148 30.29 1.81 -29.84
N PRO A 149 29.91 0.75 -30.56
CA PRO A 149 30.50 -0.58 -30.40
C PRO A 149 31.96 -0.68 -30.95
N TYR A 150 32.45 0.36 -31.64
CA TYR A 150 33.74 0.35 -32.28
C TYR A 150 34.87 0.82 -31.37
N GLN A 151 34.93 0.28 -30.14
CA GLN A 151 35.91 0.68 -29.14
C GLN A 151 36.86 -0.47 -28.78
N ARG A 152 38.12 -0.13 -28.51
CA ARG A 152 39.11 -1.01 -27.89
C ARG A 152 39.77 -0.25 -26.73
N ASN A 153 39.74 -0.83 -25.54
CA ASN A 153 40.24 -0.20 -24.32
C ASN A 153 39.69 1.22 -24.06
N GLY A 154 38.38 1.42 -24.29
CA GLY A 154 37.68 2.69 -24.07
C GLY A 154 38.01 3.80 -25.09
N LYS A 155 38.66 3.47 -26.21
CA LYS A 155 38.97 4.42 -27.31
C LYS A 155 38.44 3.88 -28.62
N PHE A 156 37.99 4.79 -29.50
CA PHE A 156 37.55 4.45 -30.84
C PHE A 156 38.65 3.71 -31.60
N SER A 157 38.31 2.60 -32.24
CA SER A 157 39.17 1.77 -33.04
C SER A 157 38.77 1.83 -34.52
N PRO A 158 39.57 2.51 -35.38
CA PRO A 158 39.30 2.54 -36.80
C PRO A 158 39.33 1.17 -37.48
N GLU A 159 40.06 0.19 -36.88
CA GLU A 159 40.09 -1.18 -37.38
C GLU A 159 38.73 -1.86 -37.18
N LEU A 160 38.17 -1.79 -36.00
CA LEU A 160 36.84 -2.35 -35.70
C LEU A 160 35.77 -1.72 -36.58
N TYR A 161 35.79 -0.40 -36.74
CA TYR A 161 34.88 0.29 -37.65
C TYR A 161 35.03 -0.18 -39.10
N ARG A 162 36.27 -0.37 -39.61
CA ARG A 162 36.50 -0.86 -40.97
C ARG A 162 36.02 -2.31 -41.16
N GLN A 163 36.20 -3.15 -40.15
CA GLN A 163 35.77 -4.56 -40.16
C GLN A 163 34.26 -4.73 -40.08
N ALA A 164 33.54 -3.79 -39.48
CA ALA A 164 32.08 -3.84 -39.39
C ALA A 164 31.44 -3.80 -40.78
N SER A 165 30.37 -4.58 -40.96
CA SER A 165 29.57 -4.60 -42.20
C SER A 165 28.87 -3.26 -42.42
N ASN A 166 28.48 -2.97 -43.64
CA ASN A 166 27.68 -1.77 -43.93
C ASN A 166 26.33 -1.80 -43.22
N ALA A 167 25.73 -2.97 -43.07
CA ALA A 167 24.45 -3.14 -42.34
C ALA A 167 24.60 -2.75 -40.86
N GLU A 168 25.68 -3.22 -40.20
CA GLU A 168 25.98 -2.86 -38.80
C GLU A 168 26.23 -1.36 -38.62
N LYS A 169 26.96 -0.75 -39.55
CA LYS A 169 27.23 0.70 -39.54
C LYS A 169 25.97 1.52 -39.67
N ILE A 170 25.08 1.13 -40.61
CA ILE A 170 23.76 1.79 -40.82
C ILE A 170 22.89 1.63 -39.60
N SER A 171 22.80 0.42 -39.06
CA SER A 171 21.98 0.11 -37.86
C SER A 171 22.50 0.90 -36.63
N THR A 172 23.82 0.89 -36.41
CA THR A 172 24.43 1.68 -35.32
C THR A 172 24.14 3.16 -35.49
N ARG A 173 24.31 3.69 -36.73
CA ARG A 173 24.09 5.10 -37.01
C ARG A 173 22.62 5.50 -36.71
N LYS A 174 21.67 4.71 -37.19
CA LYS A 174 20.25 4.93 -36.94
C LYS A 174 19.92 4.89 -35.45
N LEU A 175 20.41 3.90 -34.72
CA LEU A 175 20.22 3.78 -33.27
C LEU A 175 20.74 5.02 -32.51
N PHE A 176 21.94 5.49 -32.86
CA PHE A 176 22.51 6.66 -32.20
C PHE A 176 21.78 7.96 -32.56
N GLU A 177 21.31 8.08 -33.80
CA GLU A 177 20.50 9.21 -34.25
C GLU A 177 19.18 9.28 -33.50
N GLU A 178 18.46 8.17 -33.41
CA GLU A 178 17.18 8.07 -32.66
C GLU A 178 17.35 8.39 -31.16
N ASN A 179 18.40 7.87 -30.52
CA ASN A 179 18.69 8.18 -29.13
C ASN A 179 19.05 9.67 -28.93
N LEU A 180 19.88 10.23 -29.79
CA LEU A 180 20.27 11.64 -29.72
C LEU A 180 19.07 12.58 -29.99
N LEU A 181 18.16 12.21 -30.90
CA LEU A 181 16.94 12.95 -31.17
C LEU A 181 16.03 12.92 -29.95
N HIS A 182 15.85 11.76 -29.37
CA HIS A 182 15.04 11.59 -28.15
C HIS A 182 15.61 12.42 -26.99
N ASP A 183 16.93 12.29 -26.73
CA ASP A 183 17.61 13.02 -25.66
C ASP A 183 17.52 14.54 -25.87
N GLN A 184 17.71 15.01 -27.08
CA GLN A 184 17.61 16.44 -27.40
C GLN A 184 16.20 16.95 -27.23
N TRP A 185 15.20 16.21 -27.72
CA TRP A 185 13.80 16.58 -27.54
C TRP A 185 13.42 16.65 -26.07
N GLU A 186 13.87 15.68 -25.26
CA GLU A 186 13.65 15.66 -23.82
C GLU A 186 14.37 16.82 -23.12
N GLU A 187 15.61 17.12 -23.51
CA GLU A 187 16.38 18.25 -22.99
C GLU A 187 15.73 19.59 -23.32
N ASP A 188 15.25 19.77 -24.57
CA ASP A 188 14.56 20.98 -25.00
C ASP A 188 13.28 21.22 -24.19
N LEU A 189 12.53 20.18 -23.86
CA LEU A 189 11.35 20.28 -23.01
C LEU A 189 11.71 20.62 -21.55
N ARG A 190 12.76 19.99 -21.02
CA ARG A 190 13.25 20.28 -19.66
C ARG A 190 13.90 21.66 -19.54
N SER A 191 14.38 22.21 -20.63
CA SER A 191 15.03 23.52 -20.65
C SER A 191 14.04 24.68 -20.56
N ILE A 192 12.73 24.44 -20.63
CA ILE A 192 11.72 25.46 -20.41
C ILE A 192 11.73 25.83 -18.91
N PRO A 193 12.30 26.96 -18.52
CA PRO A 193 12.38 27.33 -17.11
C PRO A 193 10.98 27.66 -16.60
N ALA A 194 10.74 27.33 -15.34
CA ALA A 194 9.59 27.89 -14.64
C ALA A 194 9.63 29.41 -14.68
N SER A 195 8.50 30.06 -14.91
CA SER A 195 8.47 31.52 -14.88
C SER A 195 8.75 32.03 -13.46
N PRO A 196 9.39 33.20 -13.30
CA PRO A 196 9.56 33.81 -11.99
C PRO A 196 8.23 33.97 -11.24
N GLY A 197 7.15 34.33 -11.96
CA GLY A 197 5.81 34.43 -11.38
C GLY A 197 5.23 33.13 -10.87
N GLU A 198 5.51 31.99 -11.52
CA GLU A 198 5.14 30.66 -11.02
C GLU A 198 5.94 30.30 -9.77
N ALA A 199 7.24 30.55 -9.77
CA ALA A 199 8.09 30.31 -8.60
C ALA A 199 7.65 31.18 -7.40
N ASP A 200 7.33 32.46 -7.65
CA ASP A 200 6.78 33.36 -6.62
C ASP A 200 5.44 32.92 -6.09
N PHE A 201 4.52 32.52 -6.98
CA PHE A 201 3.21 31.99 -6.58
C PHE A 201 3.39 30.72 -5.72
N PHE A 202 4.26 29.83 -6.17
CA PHE A 202 4.50 28.57 -5.48
C PHE A 202 5.13 28.79 -4.09
N ALA A 203 6.13 29.66 -3.97
CA ALA A 203 6.70 30.05 -2.70
C ALA A 203 5.66 30.74 -1.79
N GLY A 204 4.75 31.54 -2.40
CA GLY A 204 3.65 32.16 -1.69
C GLY A 204 2.67 31.18 -1.01
N LEU A 205 2.60 29.93 -1.48
CA LEU A 205 1.81 28.89 -0.81
C LEU A 205 2.39 28.45 0.55
N ALA A 206 3.66 28.75 0.81
CA ALA A 206 4.31 28.43 2.08
C ALA A 206 3.98 29.44 3.18
N THR A 207 3.34 30.54 2.88
CA THR A 207 3.04 31.64 3.83
C THR A 207 1.57 32.05 3.73
N PRO A 208 0.91 32.47 4.84
CA PRO A 208 1.43 32.43 6.20
C PRO A 208 1.52 31.02 6.78
N GLU A 209 2.42 30.84 7.74
CA GLU A 209 2.45 29.67 8.60
C GLU A 209 1.69 29.92 9.89
N ARG A 210 0.91 28.95 10.33
CA ARG A 210 0.15 29.00 11.57
C ARG A 210 0.55 27.91 12.55
N GLN A 211 0.50 28.24 13.83
CA GLN A 211 0.73 27.31 14.92
C GLN A 211 -0.53 27.18 15.78
N PHE A 212 -0.90 25.95 16.11
CA PHE A 212 -2.08 25.63 16.89
C PHE A 212 -1.72 24.87 18.16
N ARG A 213 -2.47 25.12 19.22
CA ARG A 213 -2.59 24.18 20.31
C ARG A 213 -3.94 23.49 20.26
N TYR A 214 -4.01 22.26 20.72
CA TYR A 214 -5.24 21.48 20.66
C TYR A 214 -5.35 20.46 21.79
N ILE A 215 -6.60 20.07 22.08
CA ILE A 215 -6.94 18.92 22.90
C ILE A 215 -7.72 17.91 22.05
N SER A 216 -7.78 16.69 22.50
CA SER A 216 -8.55 15.65 21.85
C SER A 216 -9.19 14.71 22.83
N TYR A 217 -10.42 14.28 22.53
CA TYR A 217 -11.12 13.20 23.18
C TYR A 217 -11.05 11.97 22.27
N SER A 218 -10.45 10.89 22.76
CA SER A 218 -10.38 9.62 22.02
C SER A 218 -11.74 8.90 22.11
N LEU A 219 -12.29 8.45 20.98
CA LEU A 219 -13.54 7.65 20.98
C LEU A 219 -13.36 6.32 21.72
N ASN A 220 -12.11 5.81 21.79
CA ASN A 220 -11.79 4.58 22.51
C ASN A 220 -11.88 4.75 24.04
N ASP A 221 -11.83 6.00 24.53
CA ASP A 221 -11.93 6.32 25.96
C ASP A 221 -13.40 6.56 26.39
N TYR A 222 -14.37 6.14 25.54
CA TYR A 222 -15.79 6.29 25.88
C TYR A 222 -16.10 5.69 27.25
N PRO A 223 -16.78 6.44 28.15
CA PRO A 223 -16.88 6.09 29.56
C PRO A 223 -17.50 4.72 29.80
N ARG A 224 -16.95 4.01 30.77
CA ARG A 224 -17.43 2.68 31.17
C ARG A 224 -18.91 2.69 31.56
N GLU A 225 -19.34 3.73 32.23
CA GLU A 225 -20.69 3.92 32.70
C GLU A 225 -21.66 3.99 31.51
N GLU A 226 -21.34 4.73 30.48
CA GLU A 226 -22.11 4.88 29.25
C GLU A 226 -22.14 3.56 28.44
N VAL A 227 -21.00 2.88 28.34
CA VAL A 227 -20.88 1.57 27.69
C VAL A 227 -21.78 0.56 28.41
N SER A 228 -21.72 0.53 29.75
CA SER A 228 -22.53 -0.39 30.57
C SER A 228 -24.01 -0.08 30.47
N ALA A 229 -24.41 1.20 30.51
CA ALA A 229 -25.79 1.62 30.36
C ALA A 229 -26.35 1.16 28.99
N PHE A 230 -25.59 1.38 27.91
CA PHE A 230 -26.01 0.92 26.59
C PHE A 230 -26.15 -0.61 26.51
N ALA A 231 -25.20 -1.36 27.10
CA ALA A 231 -25.29 -2.83 27.11
C ALA A 231 -26.48 -3.34 27.85
N LEU A 232 -26.86 -2.71 28.99
CA LEU A 232 -28.04 -3.08 29.77
C LEU A 232 -29.35 -2.76 29.02
N GLU A 233 -29.43 -1.60 28.38
CA GLU A 233 -30.60 -1.21 27.56
C GLU A 233 -30.76 -2.13 26.34
N ASN A 234 -29.63 -2.59 25.75
CA ASN A 234 -29.63 -3.45 24.58
C ASN A 234 -29.14 -4.87 24.91
N SER A 235 -29.56 -5.41 26.05
CA SER A 235 -29.04 -6.65 26.63
C SER A 235 -29.12 -7.85 25.67
N LYS A 236 -30.10 -7.91 24.77
CA LYS A 236 -30.22 -8.95 23.75
C LYS A 236 -29.01 -8.98 22.82
N LEU A 237 -28.50 -7.83 22.40
CA LEU A 237 -27.36 -7.74 21.46
C LEU A 237 -26.08 -8.34 22.04
N PHE A 238 -25.93 -8.23 23.36
CA PHE A 238 -24.74 -8.62 24.10
C PHE A 238 -24.90 -9.90 24.91
N GLN A 239 -26.04 -10.60 24.76
CA GLN A 239 -26.11 -11.97 25.23
C GLN A 239 -25.00 -12.78 24.59
N ARG A 240 -24.36 -13.64 25.37
CA ARG A 240 -23.29 -14.53 24.90
C ARG A 240 -23.70 -15.99 25.08
N MET A 241 -23.18 -16.82 24.22
CA MET A 241 -23.36 -18.26 24.24
C MET A 241 -22.06 -18.92 23.79
N ASN A 242 -21.67 -19.99 24.47
CA ASN A 242 -20.57 -20.81 23.97
C ASN A 242 -21.10 -21.74 22.88
N LEU A 243 -20.53 -21.64 21.69
CA LEU A 243 -21.00 -22.32 20.49
C LEU A 243 -19.91 -23.15 19.82
N SER A 244 -20.30 -24.27 19.28
CA SER A 244 -19.53 -25.00 18.28
C SER A 244 -20.25 -24.95 16.93
N ARG A 245 -19.50 -24.97 15.82
CA ARG A 245 -20.03 -24.90 14.46
C ARG A 245 -19.38 -25.92 13.54
N ILE A 246 -20.20 -26.56 12.69
CA ILE A 246 -19.76 -27.27 11.50
C ILE A 246 -20.18 -26.46 10.29
N SER A 247 -19.21 -26.00 9.49
CA SER A 247 -19.41 -25.23 8.28
C SER A 247 -19.14 -26.09 7.05
N LEU A 248 -20.12 -26.22 6.19
CA LEU A 248 -20.10 -27.18 5.08
C LEU A 248 -20.18 -26.43 3.75
N ARG A 249 -19.08 -26.42 2.99
CA ARG A 249 -19.03 -25.85 1.63
C ARG A 249 -19.36 -26.93 0.60
N THR A 250 -20.51 -27.59 0.78
CA THR A 250 -20.93 -28.71 -0.06
C THR A 250 -22.35 -28.47 -0.61
N LYS A 251 -22.81 -29.40 -1.42
CA LYS A 251 -24.22 -29.42 -1.89
C LYS A 251 -25.16 -29.72 -0.72
N LYS A 252 -26.40 -29.25 -0.84
CA LYS A 252 -27.42 -29.43 0.19
C LYS A 252 -27.60 -30.89 0.60
N SER A 253 -27.61 -31.83 -0.36
CA SER A 253 -27.77 -33.26 -0.08
C SER A 253 -26.67 -33.85 0.78
N GLU A 254 -25.43 -33.41 0.62
CA GLU A 254 -24.30 -33.86 1.43
C GLU A 254 -24.36 -33.23 2.84
N ALA A 255 -24.79 -31.98 2.93
CA ALA A 255 -24.99 -31.33 4.22
C ALA A 255 -26.16 -31.96 5.01
N GLU A 256 -27.24 -32.36 4.34
CA GLU A 256 -28.38 -33.09 4.91
C GLU A 256 -27.95 -34.49 5.43
N GLU A 257 -27.02 -35.15 4.78
CA GLU A 257 -26.48 -36.44 5.23
C GLU A 257 -25.69 -36.28 6.54
N ILE A 258 -24.83 -35.26 6.64
CA ILE A 258 -24.09 -34.97 7.86
C ILE A 258 -25.04 -34.57 8.99
N TYR A 259 -26.04 -33.75 8.68
CA TYR A 259 -27.07 -33.36 9.63
C TYR A 259 -27.87 -34.56 10.16
N SER A 260 -28.22 -35.52 9.28
CA SER A 260 -28.90 -36.78 9.69
C SER A 260 -28.03 -37.60 10.66
N GLN A 261 -26.70 -37.73 10.37
CA GLN A 261 -25.78 -38.42 11.27
C GLN A 261 -25.73 -37.75 12.66
N LEU A 262 -25.75 -36.42 12.70
CA LEU A 262 -25.76 -35.67 13.95
C LEU A 262 -27.08 -35.80 14.72
N THR A 263 -28.17 -35.91 13.99
CA THR A 263 -29.50 -36.10 14.63
C THR A 263 -29.61 -37.47 15.27
N GLU A 264 -28.98 -38.49 14.68
CA GLU A 264 -28.93 -39.86 15.22
C GLU A 264 -27.91 -40.01 16.35
N ALA A 265 -26.77 -39.30 16.28
CA ALA A 265 -25.68 -39.40 17.24
C ALA A 265 -25.04 -38.01 17.49
N PRO A 266 -25.70 -37.15 18.33
CA PRO A 266 -25.20 -35.78 18.60
C PRO A 266 -23.79 -35.71 19.22
N GLU A 267 -23.39 -36.77 19.93
CA GLU A 267 -22.07 -36.90 20.56
C GLU A 267 -20.92 -36.95 19.52
N ARG A 268 -21.22 -37.21 18.26
CA ARG A 268 -20.23 -37.21 17.16
C ARG A 268 -19.94 -35.82 16.59
N PHE A 269 -20.47 -34.76 17.18
CA PHE A 269 -20.33 -33.41 16.65
C PHE A 269 -18.87 -33.02 16.41
N GLU A 270 -18.00 -33.24 17.39
CA GLU A 270 -16.57 -32.90 17.30
C GLU A 270 -15.84 -33.70 16.20
N GLU A 271 -16.13 -35.01 16.11
CA GLU A 271 -15.58 -35.88 15.08
C GLU A 271 -16.01 -35.40 13.67
N LEU A 272 -17.29 -35.10 13.50
CA LEU A 272 -17.82 -34.63 12.20
C LEU A 272 -17.33 -33.22 11.87
N ALA A 273 -17.13 -32.35 12.86
CA ALA A 273 -16.51 -31.05 12.67
C ALA A 273 -15.07 -31.19 12.16
N GLN A 274 -14.26 -32.07 12.77
CA GLN A 274 -12.88 -32.32 12.35
C GLN A 274 -12.80 -32.88 10.93
N ASN A 275 -13.75 -33.75 10.55
CA ASN A 275 -13.70 -34.42 9.26
C ASN A 275 -14.31 -33.63 8.10
N HIS A 276 -15.28 -32.77 8.36
CA HIS A 276 -16.13 -32.15 7.33
C HIS A 276 -16.20 -30.62 7.39
N SER A 277 -15.88 -29.99 8.53
CA SER A 277 -15.99 -28.54 8.62
C SER A 277 -14.88 -27.87 7.80
N SER A 278 -15.26 -26.80 7.13
CA SER A 278 -14.36 -25.90 6.39
C SER A 278 -13.87 -24.72 7.23
N ASP A 279 -14.21 -24.66 8.51
CA ASP A 279 -13.84 -23.61 9.44
C ASP A 279 -12.43 -23.80 10.00
N GLU A 280 -11.82 -22.71 10.47
CA GLU A 280 -10.57 -22.72 11.21
C GLU A 280 -10.69 -23.44 12.56
N SER A 281 -11.88 -23.55 13.12
CA SER A 281 -12.18 -24.30 14.35
C SER A 281 -12.36 -25.80 14.13
N ALA A 282 -12.30 -26.29 12.89
CA ALA A 282 -12.50 -27.71 12.58
C ALA A 282 -11.60 -28.63 13.42
N ASP A 283 -10.31 -28.35 13.49
CA ASP A 283 -9.33 -29.15 14.28
C ASP A 283 -9.61 -29.15 15.79
N LYS A 284 -10.40 -28.18 16.26
CA LYS A 284 -10.84 -28.06 17.65
C LYS A 284 -12.26 -28.65 17.88
N GLY A 285 -12.75 -29.48 16.95
CA GLY A 285 -14.10 -30.03 17.03
C GLY A 285 -15.21 -29.03 16.75
N GLY A 286 -14.88 -27.93 16.10
CA GLY A 286 -15.82 -26.85 15.75
C GLY A 286 -15.98 -25.77 16.83
N ASP A 287 -15.25 -25.84 17.95
CA ASP A 287 -15.34 -24.89 19.07
C ASP A 287 -15.03 -23.46 18.61
N MET A 288 -16.03 -22.57 18.73
CA MET A 288 -15.94 -21.14 18.43
C MET A 288 -15.70 -20.30 19.71
N GLY A 289 -15.85 -20.90 20.89
CA GLY A 289 -15.83 -20.22 22.17
C GLY A 289 -17.10 -19.38 22.42
N TRP A 290 -16.94 -18.35 23.27
CA TRP A 290 -18.04 -17.42 23.58
C TRP A 290 -18.27 -16.45 22.43
N ILE A 291 -19.50 -16.43 21.91
CA ILE A 291 -19.95 -15.57 20.81
C ILE A 291 -21.10 -14.69 21.32
N GLN A 292 -21.06 -13.40 21.03
CA GLN A 292 -22.16 -12.50 21.33
C GLN A 292 -23.26 -12.57 20.26
N PHE A 293 -24.51 -12.31 20.64
CA PHE A 293 -25.65 -12.38 19.72
C PHE A 293 -25.45 -11.52 18.48
N HIS A 294 -25.00 -10.27 18.64
CA HIS A 294 -24.79 -9.37 17.51
C HIS A 294 -23.72 -9.88 16.51
N GLU A 295 -22.70 -10.59 16.99
CA GLU A 295 -21.65 -11.16 16.14
C GLU A 295 -22.21 -12.28 15.27
N LEU A 296 -23.04 -13.14 15.89
CA LEU A 296 -23.70 -14.21 15.15
C LEU A 296 -24.75 -13.66 14.19
N ALA A 297 -25.55 -12.67 14.63
CA ALA A 297 -26.56 -12.03 13.80
C ALA A 297 -25.99 -11.36 12.55
N ALA A 298 -24.78 -10.80 12.64
CA ALA A 298 -24.09 -10.19 11.51
C ALA A 298 -23.70 -11.17 10.38
N ILE A 299 -23.66 -12.49 10.69
CA ILE A 299 -23.36 -13.53 9.69
C ILE A 299 -24.57 -13.82 8.80
N PHE A 300 -25.78 -13.54 9.28
CA PHE A 300 -27.03 -13.87 8.61
C PHE A 300 -27.71 -12.62 8.02
N GLU A 301 -28.34 -12.77 6.85
CA GLU A 301 -29.23 -11.75 6.31
C GLU A 301 -30.54 -11.64 7.13
N ASP A 302 -30.93 -12.73 7.80
CA ASP A 302 -32.12 -12.88 8.63
C ASP A 302 -31.72 -13.15 10.08
N GLU A 303 -31.90 -12.14 10.95
CA GLU A 303 -31.61 -12.19 12.38
C GLU A 303 -32.33 -13.33 13.10
N THR A 304 -33.47 -13.78 12.58
CA THR A 304 -34.23 -14.87 13.20
C THR A 304 -33.48 -16.19 13.26
N LYS A 305 -32.47 -16.36 12.38
CA LYS A 305 -31.57 -17.53 12.42
C LYS A 305 -30.67 -17.48 13.66
N ALA A 306 -30.13 -16.32 13.98
CA ALA A 306 -29.35 -16.13 15.21
C ALA A 306 -30.21 -16.30 16.46
N GLU A 307 -31.45 -15.80 16.44
CA GLU A 307 -32.42 -15.99 17.56
C GLU A 307 -32.68 -17.48 17.82
N ARG A 308 -32.87 -18.27 16.78
CA ARG A 308 -33.08 -19.73 16.92
C ARG A 308 -31.84 -20.41 17.51
N ILE A 309 -30.63 -20.04 17.09
CA ILE A 309 -29.41 -20.60 17.66
C ILE A 309 -29.26 -20.21 19.12
N PHE A 310 -29.52 -18.96 19.49
CA PHE A 310 -29.44 -18.49 20.88
C PHE A 310 -30.56 -19.02 21.77
N SER A 311 -31.58 -19.66 21.20
CA SER A 311 -32.63 -20.36 21.96
C SER A 311 -32.34 -21.83 22.27
N LEU A 312 -31.22 -22.36 21.72
CA LEU A 312 -30.80 -23.74 21.95
C LEU A 312 -30.44 -23.97 23.42
N ARG A 313 -30.77 -25.14 23.92
CA ARG A 313 -30.36 -25.60 25.24
C ARG A 313 -28.93 -26.15 25.18
N ASN A 314 -28.25 -26.17 26.31
CA ASN A 314 -26.94 -26.76 26.41
C ASN A 314 -26.94 -28.20 25.84
N GLY A 315 -26.02 -28.46 24.89
CA GLY A 315 -25.87 -29.73 24.15
C GLY A 315 -26.80 -29.87 22.94
N GLU A 316 -27.76 -28.95 22.72
CA GLU A 316 -28.70 -29.01 21.61
C GLU A 316 -28.03 -28.53 20.31
N ILE A 317 -28.38 -29.20 19.19
CA ILE A 317 -27.92 -28.81 17.84
C ILE A 317 -29.00 -28.02 17.11
N SER A 318 -28.58 -27.07 16.27
CA SER A 318 -29.49 -26.33 15.39
C SER A 318 -30.01 -27.20 14.24
N GLU A 319 -31.05 -26.74 13.58
CA GLU A 319 -31.36 -27.20 12.24
C GLU A 319 -30.20 -26.92 11.26
N LEU A 320 -30.22 -27.52 10.07
CA LEU A 320 -29.30 -27.19 9.00
C LEU A 320 -29.61 -25.77 8.48
N ILE A 321 -28.66 -24.85 8.64
CA ILE A 321 -28.83 -23.44 8.33
C ILE A 321 -28.07 -23.08 7.05
N GLU A 322 -28.78 -22.45 6.10
CA GLU A 322 -28.15 -21.89 4.91
C GLU A 322 -27.41 -20.59 5.24
N THR A 323 -26.16 -20.49 4.78
CA THR A 323 -25.28 -19.33 4.92
C THR A 323 -24.82 -18.85 3.55
N SER A 324 -24.20 -17.67 3.47
CA SER A 324 -23.62 -17.15 2.22
C SER A 324 -22.51 -18.03 1.62
N PHE A 325 -21.92 -18.95 2.40
CA PHE A 325 -20.83 -19.82 1.99
C PHE A 325 -21.17 -21.31 1.92
N GLY A 326 -22.44 -21.67 2.07
CA GLY A 326 -22.93 -23.05 2.08
C GLY A 326 -23.87 -23.31 3.25
N TRP A 327 -23.59 -24.32 4.07
CA TRP A 327 -24.46 -24.77 5.16
C TRP A 327 -23.73 -24.77 6.48
N ALA A 328 -24.44 -24.54 7.57
CA ALA A 328 -23.89 -24.62 8.91
C ALA A 328 -24.82 -25.34 9.88
N ILE A 329 -24.23 -26.05 10.83
CA ILE A 329 -24.91 -26.67 11.98
C ILE A 329 -24.23 -26.13 13.22
N TYR A 330 -24.98 -25.61 14.16
CA TYR A 330 -24.47 -25.10 15.43
C TYR A 330 -24.85 -26.05 16.57
N ARG A 331 -23.94 -26.17 17.54
CA ARG A 331 -24.23 -26.82 18.84
C ARG A 331 -24.06 -25.78 19.93
N SER A 332 -25.01 -25.72 20.81
CA SER A 332 -24.93 -24.93 22.04
C SER A 332 -24.09 -25.69 23.08
N ASP A 333 -22.98 -25.11 23.51
CA ASP A 333 -22.11 -25.69 24.54
C ASP A 333 -22.36 -25.05 25.91
N SER A 334 -23.20 -23.98 25.97
CA SER A 334 -23.76 -23.41 27.19
C SER A 334 -25.14 -22.79 26.90
N ALA A 335 -25.97 -22.58 27.87
CA ALA A 335 -27.16 -21.72 27.69
C ALA A 335 -26.73 -20.28 27.43
N ALA A 336 -27.56 -19.51 26.70
CA ALA A 336 -27.36 -18.08 26.53
C ALA A 336 -27.40 -17.37 27.89
N GLU A 337 -26.44 -16.49 28.12
CA GLU A 337 -26.36 -15.71 29.35
C GLU A 337 -26.09 -14.21 29.03
N PRO A 338 -26.45 -13.29 29.93
CA PRO A 338 -26.09 -11.88 29.77
C PRO A 338 -24.58 -11.68 29.70
N ALA A 339 -24.15 -10.60 29.03
CA ALA A 339 -22.77 -10.18 29.07
C ALA A 339 -22.27 -9.93 30.50
N ASP A 340 -21.08 -10.37 30.82
CA ASP A 340 -20.41 -10.04 32.08
C ASP A 340 -19.74 -8.65 32.00
N LEU A 341 -20.54 -7.62 32.34
CA LEU A 341 -20.02 -6.23 32.31
C LEU A 341 -18.96 -5.94 33.40
N ALA A 342 -18.62 -6.91 34.26
CA ALA A 342 -17.44 -6.82 35.13
C ALA A 342 -16.15 -7.22 34.42
N ASP A 343 -16.23 -8.05 33.35
CA ASP A 343 -15.10 -8.42 32.52
C ASP A 343 -14.72 -7.25 31.60
N PRO A 344 -13.46 -6.73 31.70
CA PRO A 344 -12.98 -5.68 30.81
C PRO A 344 -13.08 -6.04 29.32
N ASN A 345 -12.85 -7.29 28.92
CA ASN A 345 -12.90 -7.72 27.54
C ASN A 345 -14.31 -7.59 26.95
N GLU A 346 -15.32 -7.92 27.73
CA GLU A 346 -16.72 -7.79 27.30
C GLU A 346 -17.15 -6.32 27.19
N LEU A 347 -16.71 -5.48 28.13
CA LEU A 347 -16.93 -4.04 28.01
C LEU A 347 -16.24 -3.45 26.79
N ASP A 348 -15.04 -3.90 26.47
CA ASP A 348 -14.31 -3.45 25.27
C ASP A 348 -14.99 -3.94 23.99
N ALA A 349 -15.61 -5.13 24.00
CA ALA A 349 -16.43 -5.60 22.88
C ALA A 349 -17.67 -4.71 22.68
N VAL A 350 -18.38 -4.35 23.77
CA VAL A 350 -19.51 -3.41 23.69
C VAL A 350 -19.08 -2.05 23.20
N ARG A 351 -17.94 -1.51 23.69
CA ARG A 351 -17.39 -0.24 23.24
C ARG A 351 -17.05 -0.29 21.76
N SER A 352 -16.45 -1.37 21.30
CA SER A 352 -16.12 -1.60 19.89
C SER A 352 -17.38 -1.63 19.03
N TYR A 353 -18.43 -2.29 19.49
CA TYR A 353 -19.74 -2.28 18.84
C TYR A 353 -20.31 -0.87 18.71
N LEU A 354 -20.27 -0.07 19.78
CA LEU A 354 -20.72 1.32 19.78
C LEU A 354 -19.96 2.15 18.74
N ILE A 355 -18.62 2.05 18.71
CA ILE A 355 -17.78 2.80 17.79
C ILE A 355 -18.04 2.38 16.33
N GLN A 356 -18.37 1.11 16.08
CA GLN A 356 -18.60 0.61 14.72
C GLN A 356 -20.03 0.88 14.24
N ASN A 357 -21.05 0.71 15.10
CA ASN A 357 -22.44 0.70 14.70
C ASN A 357 -23.22 1.93 15.17
N ARG A 358 -22.76 2.61 16.22
CA ARG A 358 -23.40 3.77 16.84
C ARG A 358 -22.41 4.93 17.03
N ARG A 359 -21.47 5.04 16.11
CA ARG A 359 -20.36 6.00 16.16
C ARG A 359 -20.84 7.44 16.39
N GLY A 360 -21.94 7.84 15.77
CA GLY A 360 -22.50 9.17 15.93
C GLY A 360 -22.90 9.50 17.38
N ASP A 361 -23.35 8.52 18.15
CA ASP A 361 -23.73 8.71 19.56
C ASP A 361 -22.47 9.00 20.41
N VAL A 362 -21.39 8.23 20.16
CA VAL A 362 -20.09 8.43 20.82
C VAL A 362 -19.45 9.78 20.44
N GLU A 363 -19.54 10.14 19.16
CA GLU A 363 -19.04 11.44 18.66
C GLU A 363 -19.82 12.59 19.29
N ASN A 364 -21.15 12.53 19.35
CA ASN A 364 -22.00 13.56 19.95
C ASN A 364 -21.69 13.75 21.43
N TYR A 365 -21.52 12.66 22.18
CA TYR A 365 -21.10 12.74 23.58
C TYR A 365 -19.84 13.57 23.76
N TYR A 366 -18.79 13.32 22.92
CA TYR A 366 -17.55 14.06 23.02
C TYR A 366 -17.64 15.47 22.41
N ILE A 367 -18.51 15.70 21.44
CA ILE A 367 -18.78 17.05 20.93
C ILE A 367 -19.40 17.90 22.05
N ASP A 368 -20.31 17.37 22.86
CA ASP A 368 -20.90 18.07 23.99
C ASP A 368 -19.84 18.38 25.08
N GLN A 369 -18.96 17.41 25.38
CA GLN A 369 -17.82 17.64 26.29
C GLN A 369 -16.86 18.70 25.76
N ALA A 370 -16.60 18.68 24.44
CA ALA A 370 -15.72 19.64 23.78
C ALA A 370 -16.34 21.06 23.74
N ASN A 371 -17.64 21.18 23.60
CA ASN A 371 -18.33 22.47 23.71
C ASN A 371 -18.25 23.01 25.14
N ALA A 372 -18.47 22.18 26.16
CA ALA A 372 -18.28 22.58 27.55
C ALA A 372 -16.83 22.98 27.85
N PHE A 373 -15.85 22.28 27.26
CA PHE A 373 -14.45 22.66 27.33
C PHE A 373 -14.20 24.06 26.74
N ILE A 374 -14.78 24.39 25.58
CA ILE A 374 -14.63 25.70 24.93
C ILE A 374 -15.16 26.81 25.83
N GLU A 375 -16.32 26.63 26.46
CA GLU A 375 -16.86 27.63 27.40
C GLU A 375 -15.94 27.83 28.61
N ASN A 376 -15.39 26.77 29.19
CA ASN A 376 -14.41 26.87 30.27
C ASN A 376 -13.11 27.49 29.81
N ALA A 377 -12.65 27.19 28.59
CA ALA A 377 -11.43 27.74 28.03
C ALA A 377 -11.55 29.25 27.74
N ARG A 378 -12.75 29.71 27.38
CA ARG A 378 -13.04 31.15 27.22
C ARG A 378 -12.98 31.90 28.55
N ALA A 379 -13.42 31.26 29.66
CA ALA A 379 -13.44 31.86 30.98
C ALA A 379 -12.07 31.86 31.65
N ASP A 380 -11.36 30.73 31.63
CA ASP A 380 -10.20 30.47 32.47
C ASP A 380 -8.90 30.29 31.65
N GLY A 381 -8.98 30.30 30.33
CA GLY A 381 -7.88 30.03 29.41
C GLY A 381 -7.73 28.55 29.08
N PHE A 382 -7.22 28.27 27.86
CA PHE A 382 -7.12 26.93 27.27
C PHE A 382 -6.41 25.91 28.16
N SER A 383 -5.23 26.26 28.68
CA SER A 383 -4.41 25.35 29.49
C SER A 383 -5.05 25.04 30.84
N THR A 384 -5.71 26.02 31.46
CA THR A 384 -6.40 25.84 32.76
C THR A 384 -7.60 24.92 32.55
N ALA A 385 -8.42 25.14 31.53
CA ALA A 385 -9.55 24.30 31.20
C ALA A 385 -9.11 22.86 30.88
N ALA A 386 -8.00 22.70 30.14
CA ALA A 386 -7.47 21.37 29.83
C ALA A 386 -7.01 20.63 31.09
N ALA A 387 -6.31 21.32 32.00
CA ALA A 387 -5.90 20.71 33.26
C ALA A 387 -7.11 20.33 34.13
N GLY A 388 -8.16 21.18 34.19
CA GLY A 388 -9.40 20.90 34.89
C GLY A 388 -10.16 19.69 34.35
N SER A 389 -10.05 19.44 33.04
CA SER A 389 -10.66 18.29 32.36
C SER A 389 -9.72 17.08 32.23
N ASN A 390 -8.52 17.12 32.81
CA ASN A 390 -7.46 16.09 32.70
C ASN A 390 -7.11 15.76 31.25
N LEU A 391 -7.07 16.77 30.37
CA LEU A 391 -6.74 16.64 28.96
C LEU A 391 -5.30 17.13 28.68
N ALA A 392 -4.59 16.39 27.85
CA ALA A 392 -3.27 16.81 27.39
C ALA A 392 -3.39 17.92 26.34
N VAL A 393 -2.73 19.06 26.57
CA VAL A 393 -2.55 20.10 25.56
C VAL A 393 -1.39 19.71 24.67
N ARG A 394 -1.61 19.77 23.36
CA ARG A 394 -0.63 19.51 22.32
C ARG A 394 -0.44 20.73 21.47
N THR A 395 0.77 20.97 21.00
CA THR A 395 1.12 22.11 20.14
C THR A 395 1.66 21.59 18.81
N THR A 396 1.29 22.20 17.71
CA THR A 396 1.83 21.88 16.39
C THR A 396 3.10 22.70 16.12
N ASN A 397 3.90 22.24 15.14
CA ASN A 397 4.84 23.12 14.46
C ASN A 397 4.09 24.26 13.74
N TYR A 398 4.84 25.24 13.23
CA TYR A 398 4.31 26.18 12.24
C TYR A 398 4.18 25.47 10.89
N PHE A 399 3.02 25.59 10.25
CA PHE A 399 2.76 25.00 8.94
C PHE A 399 1.80 25.88 8.11
N PRO A 400 1.98 25.91 6.77
CA PRO A 400 1.05 26.56 5.85
C PRO A 400 -0.13 25.64 5.50
N ILE A 401 -1.06 26.14 4.71
CA ILE A 401 -2.08 25.27 4.09
C ILE A 401 -1.37 24.26 3.17
N ASN A 402 -1.33 23.01 3.56
CA ASN A 402 -0.73 21.94 2.79
C ASN A 402 -1.73 20.80 2.57
N TYR A 403 -2.71 21.02 1.68
CA TYR A 403 -3.67 19.97 1.31
C TYR A 403 -3.02 18.88 0.46
N GLY A 404 -3.25 17.64 0.87
CA GLY A 404 -2.66 16.49 0.18
C GLY A 404 -1.20 16.19 0.54
N GLY A 405 -0.62 16.92 1.48
CA GLY A 405 0.72 16.65 2.00
C GLY A 405 1.83 16.86 0.97
N SER A 406 1.79 17.98 0.24
CA SER A 406 2.87 18.37 -0.65
C SER A 406 4.21 18.38 0.09
N PHE A 407 5.21 17.69 -0.43
CA PHE A 407 6.52 17.58 0.20
C PHE A 407 7.35 18.89 0.17
N PHE A 408 6.86 19.93 -0.52
CA PHE A 408 7.49 21.26 -0.55
C PHE A 408 7.10 22.13 0.61
N LEU A 409 5.96 21.85 1.18
CA LEU A 409 5.38 22.64 2.25
C LEU A 409 5.52 21.86 3.55
N LYS A 410 5.71 22.58 4.63
CA LYS A 410 5.77 21.97 5.97
C LYS A 410 4.48 21.20 6.23
N THR A 411 4.63 19.98 6.71
CA THR A 411 3.51 19.13 7.13
C THR A 411 3.14 19.43 8.57
N ILE A 412 1.91 19.11 8.93
CA ILE A 412 1.44 19.26 10.32
C ILE A 412 2.10 18.18 11.17
N GLN A 413 2.84 18.61 12.17
CA GLN A 413 3.46 17.75 13.17
C GLN A 413 3.11 18.29 14.57
N SER A 414 2.90 17.41 15.53
CA SER A 414 2.77 17.81 16.93
C SER A 414 4.05 17.47 17.69
N GLU A 415 4.35 18.24 18.72
CA GLU A 415 5.57 18.09 19.53
C GLU A 415 5.68 16.70 20.18
N ASP A 416 4.55 16.06 20.47
CA ASP A 416 4.45 14.72 21.05
C ASP A 416 4.47 13.58 20.02
N ASN A 417 4.65 13.88 18.75
CA ASN A 417 4.59 12.92 17.63
C ASN A 417 3.27 12.11 17.56
N SER A 418 2.19 12.56 18.20
CA SER A 418 0.89 11.85 18.17
C SER A 418 0.30 11.72 16.76
N GLY A 419 0.70 12.60 15.85
CA GLY A 419 0.27 12.59 14.45
C GLY A 419 -1.21 12.88 14.22
N LEU A 420 -2.01 13.07 15.29
CA LEU A 420 -3.47 13.20 15.18
C LEU A 420 -3.86 14.32 14.23
N LEU A 421 -3.40 15.55 14.50
CA LEU A 421 -3.76 16.70 13.64
C LEU A 421 -3.13 16.60 12.24
N GLY A 422 -2.08 15.82 12.05
CA GLY A 422 -1.48 15.51 10.75
C GLY A 422 -2.48 14.90 9.76
N ASN A 423 -3.46 14.15 10.25
CA ASN A 423 -4.53 13.60 9.42
C ASN A 423 -5.44 14.67 8.80
N ALA A 424 -5.42 15.91 9.32
CA ALA A 424 -6.17 17.03 8.75
C ALA A 424 -5.64 17.43 7.37
N GLN A 425 -4.40 17.11 7.01
CA GLN A 425 -3.84 17.41 5.68
C GLN A 425 -4.62 16.78 4.52
N SER A 426 -5.29 15.64 4.77
CA SER A 426 -6.15 14.99 3.78
C SER A 426 -7.58 15.51 3.79
N ASN A 427 -7.91 16.48 4.66
CA ASN A 427 -9.26 17.02 4.84
C ASN A 427 -9.31 18.52 4.60
N SER A 428 -9.70 18.90 3.38
CA SER A 428 -9.77 20.32 2.98
C SER A 428 -10.73 21.15 3.83
N ARG A 429 -11.80 20.53 4.39
CA ARG A 429 -12.76 21.24 5.25
C ARG A 429 -12.11 21.61 6.58
N ILE A 430 -11.39 20.67 7.19
CA ILE A 430 -10.71 20.92 8.48
C ILE A 430 -9.60 21.97 8.29
N LEU A 431 -8.78 21.85 7.22
CA LEU A 431 -7.75 22.85 6.92
C LEU A 431 -8.36 24.26 6.75
N LYS A 432 -9.48 24.36 6.02
CA LYS A 432 -10.18 25.66 5.87
C LYS A 432 -10.67 26.18 7.21
N THR A 433 -11.22 25.32 8.08
CA THR A 433 -11.66 25.72 9.42
C THR A 433 -10.50 26.24 10.25
N LEU A 434 -9.36 25.55 10.27
CA LEU A 434 -8.14 25.97 11.00
C LEU A 434 -7.62 27.33 10.48
N PHE A 435 -7.53 27.47 9.16
CA PHE A 435 -6.98 28.69 8.55
C PHE A 435 -7.97 29.85 8.44
N ALA A 436 -9.23 29.66 8.79
CA ALA A 436 -10.22 30.72 8.95
C ALA A 436 -10.26 31.31 10.37
N LEU A 437 -9.55 30.72 11.33
CA LEU A 437 -9.52 31.22 12.71
C LEU A 437 -8.79 32.57 12.79
N GLU A 438 -9.31 33.41 13.64
CA GLU A 438 -8.59 34.58 14.13
C GLU A 438 -7.66 34.20 15.28
N GLU A 439 -6.64 34.97 15.55
CA GLU A 439 -5.69 34.71 16.63
C GLU A 439 -6.41 34.54 17.97
N GLU A 440 -5.98 33.59 18.76
CA GLU A 440 -6.57 33.17 20.03
C GLU A 440 -8.01 32.61 19.94
N SER A 441 -8.59 32.48 18.75
CA SER A 441 -9.89 31.86 18.56
C SER A 441 -9.82 30.34 18.56
N TYR A 442 -10.98 29.72 18.86
CA TYR A 442 -11.14 28.27 18.93
C TYR A 442 -11.91 27.74 17.72
N THR A 443 -11.60 26.54 17.28
CA THR A 443 -12.50 25.82 16.36
C THR A 443 -13.77 25.40 17.09
N GLU A 444 -14.86 25.24 16.33
CA GLU A 444 -15.89 24.31 16.77
C GLU A 444 -15.29 22.89 16.93
N PRO A 445 -15.85 22.03 17.80
CA PRO A 445 -15.43 20.65 17.88
C PRO A 445 -15.55 19.96 16.51
N PHE A 446 -14.52 19.21 16.10
CA PHE A 446 -14.57 18.45 14.86
C PHE A 446 -14.02 17.05 15.06
N VAL A 447 -14.58 16.10 14.30
CA VAL A 447 -14.13 14.71 14.31
C VAL A 447 -12.94 14.55 13.37
N LEU A 448 -11.87 13.93 13.88
CA LEU A 448 -10.67 13.61 13.12
C LEU A 448 -10.16 12.22 13.50
N GLY A 449 -10.28 11.27 12.57
CA GLY A 449 -9.94 9.88 12.82
C GLY A 449 -10.81 9.27 13.94
N GLN A 450 -10.20 8.83 15.02
CA GLN A 450 -10.87 8.25 16.20
C GLN A 450 -10.92 9.25 17.38
N ALA A 451 -11.01 10.55 17.08
CA ALA A 451 -11.06 11.55 18.14
C ALA A 451 -11.95 12.75 17.76
N VAL A 452 -12.47 13.42 18.78
CA VAL A 452 -13.06 14.77 18.69
C VAL A 452 -11.99 15.77 19.14
N VAL A 453 -11.74 16.78 18.35
CA VAL A 453 -10.66 17.74 18.53
C VAL A 453 -11.21 19.15 18.68
N VAL A 454 -10.59 19.94 19.58
CA VAL A 454 -10.71 21.40 19.65
C VAL A 454 -9.32 21.99 19.50
N ALA A 455 -9.16 22.89 18.54
CA ALA A 455 -7.91 23.59 18.32
C ALA A 455 -8.07 25.09 18.54
N GLN A 456 -6.96 25.74 18.93
CA GLN A 456 -6.85 27.19 19.06
C GLN A 456 -5.66 27.68 18.25
N LEU A 457 -5.84 28.72 17.48
CA LEU A 457 -4.75 29.44 16.83
C LEU A 457 -3.97 30.22 17.91
N ILE A 458 -2.68 29.97 18.01
CA ILE A 458 -1.82 30.63 19.02
C ILE A 458 -0.83 31.60 18.41
N ASP A 459 -0.45 31.41 17.16
CA ASP A 459 0.45 32.33 16.47
C ASP A 459 0.36 32.16 14.95
N GLU A 460 0.62 33.24 14.26
CA GLU A 460 0.74 33.31 12.81
C GLU A 460 2.01 34.07 12.44
N ARG A 461 2.75 33.58 11.46
CA ARG A 461 3.97 34.23 11.00
C ARG A 461 4.16 34.13 9.50
N ASP A 462 4.87 35.09 8.94
CA ASP A 462 5.41 34.95 7.61
C ASP A 462 6.63 34.06 7.58
N VAL A 463 6.79 33.34 6.48
CA VAL A 463 7.99 32.52 6.25
C VAL A 463 9.19 33.44 5.99
N PRO A 464 10.36 33.19 6.62
CA PRO A 464 11.57 33.96 6.37
C PRO A 464 11.93 34.02 4.89
N ALA A 465 12.36 35.20 4.42
CA ALA A 465 12.68 35.42 3.01
C ALA A 465 13.72 34.45 2.46
N GLU A 466 14.70 34.05 3.27
CA GLU A 466 15.72 33.05 2.89
C GLU A 466 15.11 31.67 2.60
N GLU A 467 14.12 31.26 3.38
CA GLU A 467 13.39 30.00 3.19
C GLU A 467 12.53 30.05 1.92
N LEU A 468 11.84 31.18 1.66
CA LEU A 468 11.08 31.40 0.42
C LEU A 468 11.97 31.33 -0.81
N GLU A 469 13.17 31.94 -0.78
CA GLU A 469 14.13 31.86 -1.87
C GLU A 469 14.64 30.42 -2.08
N GLY A 470 14.77 29.66 -1.01
CA GLY A 470 15.06 28.21 -1.08
C GLY A 470 13.96 27.45 -1.81
N ILE A 471 12.69 27.70 -1.51
CA ILE A 471 11.54 27.11 -2.19
C ILE A 471 11.51 27.48 -3.67
N LYS A 472 11.73 28.74 -4.02
CA LYS A 472 11.80 29.21 -5.42
C LYS A 472 12.91 28.51 -6.21
N SER A 473 14.09 28.43 -5.60
CA SER A 473 15.26 27.77 -6.23
C SER A 473 14.99 26.27 -6.47
N TYR A 474 14.29 25.63 -5.56
CA TYR A 474 13.93 24.22 -5.67
C TYR A 474 12.78 23.97 -6.64
N TYR A 475 11.94 24.99 -6.91
CA TYR A 475 10.78 24.90 -7.81
C TYR A 475 11.18 24.42 -9.23
N SER A 476 12.28 24.91 -9.76
CA SER A 476 12.76 24.50 -11.09
C SER A 476 13.11 23.01 -11.16
N TYR A 477 13.70 22.46 -10.10
CA TYR A 477 13.99 21.02 -10.00
C TYR A 477 12.72 20.17 -9.96
N ILE A 478 11.72 20.66 -9.27
CA ILE A 478 10.41 20.01 -9.11
C ILE A 478 9.64 19.99 -10.42
N THR A 479 9.55 21.14 -11.08
CA THR A 479 8.81 21.26 -12.34
C THR A 479 9.36 20.33 -13.40
N SER A 480 10.68 20.15 -13.47
CA SER A 480 11.29 19.21 -14.43
C SER A 480 10.89 17.75 -14.15
N ASN A 481 10.74 17.35 -12.89
CA ASN A 481 10.29 16.00 -12.54
C ASN A 481 8.79 15.79 -12.86
N PHE A 482 7.94 16.77 -12.59
CA PHE A 482 6.52 16.72 -12.96
C PHE A 482 6.33 16.74 -14.48
N GLN A 483 7.10 17.58 -15.20
CA GLN A 483 7.06 17.61 -16.66
C GLN A 483 7.33 16.23 -17.27
N ASN A 484 8.32 15.48 -16.75
CA ASN A 484 8.58 14.12 -17.23
C ASN A 484 7.40 13.16 -17.02
N GLN A 485 6.75 13.23 -15.86
CA GLN A 485 5.57 12.42 -15.58
C GLN A 485 4.38 12.83 -16.45
N ASP A 486 4.18 14.13 -16.66
CA ASP A 486 3.11 14.65 -17.47
C ASP A 486 3.31 14.34 -18.96
N ILE A 487 4.55 14.38 -19.46
CA ILE A 487 4.91 13.96 -20.81
C ILE A 487 4.56 12.48 -21.02
N GLN A 488 4.98 11.60 -20.09
CA GLN A 488 4.66 10.19 -20.17
C GLN A 488 3.15 9.97 -20.15
N ARG A 489 2.44 10.62 -19.21
CA ARG A 489 0.99 10.54 -19.08
C ARG A 489 0.28 11.02 -20.34
N HIS A 490 0.72 12.14 -20.91
CA HIS A 490 0.16 12.71 -22.14
C HIS A 490 0.21 11.72 -23.30
N PHE A 491 1.34 11.02 -23.50
CA PHE A 491 1.46 10.06 -24.57
C PHE A 491 0.71 8.76 -24.32
N LEU A 492 0.77 8.24 -23.08
CA LEU A 492 0.10 7.01 -22.70
C LEU A 492 -1.43 7.14 -22.57
N GLN A 493 -1.96 8.36 -22.48
CA GLN A 493 -3.40 8.67 -22.46
C GLN A 493 -3.89 9.31 -23.78
N SER A 494 -3.03 9.41 -24.79
CA SER A 494 -3.37 10.02 -26.06
C SER A 494 -4.31 9.12 -26.88
N ASP A 495 -5.28 9.74 -27.58
CA ASP A 495 -6.14 9.05 -28.56
C ASP A 495 -5.36 8.42 -29.74
N LYS A 496 -4.07 8.75 -29.89
CA LYS A 496 -3.16 8.17 -30.88
C LYS A 496 -2.55 6.85 -30.44
N PHE A 497 -2.75 6.49 -29.18
CA PHE A 497 -2.18 5.30 -28.57
C PHE A 497 -3.21 4.16 -28.55
N GLU A 498 -2.91 3.05 -29.20
CA GLU A 498 -3.68 1.81 -29.20
C GLU A 498 -2.94 0.77 -28.37
N ASP A 499 -3.42 0.51 -27.14
CA ASP A 499 -2.80 -0.42 -26.20
C ASP A 499 -3.40 -1.84 -26.32
N ASN A 500 -2.60 -2.78 -26.82
CA ASN A 500 -2.92 -4.20 -26.86
C ASN A 500 -1.99 -5.02 -25.95
N PHE A 501 -1.24 -4.36 -25.07
CA PHE A 501 -0.20 -5.00 -24.27
C PHE A 501 -0.71 -6.19 -23.47
N MET A 502 -1.76 -6.03 -22.69
CA MET A 502 -2.26 -7.11 -21.83
C MET A 502 -2.80 -8.30 -22.65
N GLN A 503 -3.44 -8.03 -23.77
CA GLN A 503 -3.95 -9.08 -24.66
C GLN A 503 -2.81 -9.94 -25.22
N ILE A 504 -1.75 -9.30 -25.69
CA ILE A 504 -0.60 -9.99 -26.28
C ILE A 504 0.22 -10.67 -25.20
N PHE A 505 0.48 -9.97 -24.10
CA PHE A 505 1.26 -10.52 -22.97
C PHE A 505 0.57 -11.76 -22.37
N SER A 506 -0.73 -11.71 -22.09
CA SER A 506 -1.47 -12.85 -21.56
C SER A 506 -1.46 -14.04 -22.50
N LYS A 507 -1.64 -13.78 -23.82
CA LYS A 507 -1.68 -14.84 -24.83
C LYS A 507 -0.37 -15.60 -24.96
N TYR A 508 0.77 -14.90 -24.87
CA TYR A 508 2.08 -15.49 -25.20
C TYR A 508 2.95 -15.78 -23.98
N PHE A 509 2.65 -15.20 -22.81
CA PHE A 509 3.52 -15.28 -21.63
C PHE A 509 2.83 -15.78 -20.35
N LEU A 510 1.48 -15.74 -20.27
CA LEU A 510 0.74 -16.24 -19.10
C LEU A 510 0.02 -17.57 -19.37
N ASN A 511 -0.33 -17.86 -20.62
CA ASN A 511 -1.09 -19.06 -21.01
C ASN A 511 -0.22 -20.12 -21.72
N SER A 512 1.10 -20.03 -21.58
CA SER A 512 2.04 -21.01 -22.16
C SER A 512 2.51 -22.03 -21.13
#